data_dc0cc3f730adcd9174ca483a2d7c2856
#
_entry.id   dc0cc3f730adcd9174ca483a2d7c2856
#
_cell.length_a   1.000
_cell.length_b   1.000
_cell.length_c   1.000
_cell.angle_alpha   90.00
_cell.angle_beta   90.00
_cell.angle_gamma   90.00
#
_symmetry.space_group_name_H-M   'P 1'
#
loop_
_entity.id
_entity.type
_entity.pdbx_description
1 polymer ?
#
loop_
_entity_poly.entity_id
_entity_poly.type
_entity_poly.pdbx_seq_one_letter_code
_entity_poly.pdbx_strand_id
1 'polypeptide(L)'
;MINLIIGERSALSQNLKKKLKNSKIISSNNFLNLKIKSKSNIIINSFYPSKQISKLEDYNEFLNQSLSILAEGLMRLNKKLINKIIYTSSSSIYGLNTQFKHADYGNRKIYAASKLLAENIVTNFSTKNKIPYTIARVFNLYGENDKFSIVSKLIDSNKNKDFFILNNNGSAIRDFISFNQVS
;
A
#
# COMPACT_ATOMS: atom_id res chain seq x y z
N MET A 1 10.14 -21.94 2.15
CA MET A 1 10.26 -20.55 1.69
C MET A 1 9.43 -19.68 2.61
N ILE A 2 9.93 -18.50 2.98
CA ILE A 2 9.29 -17.59 3.93
C ILE A 2 8.70 -16.40 3.16
N ASN A 3 7.52 -15.93 3.58
CA ASN A 3 6.92 -14.71 3.08
C ASN A 3 7.17 -13.57 4.09
N LEU A 4 7.99 -12.59 3.71
CA LEU A 4 8.29 -11.41 4.53
C LEU A 4 7.38 -10.26 4.07
N ILE A 5 6.45 -9.86 4.93
CA ILE A 5 5.45 -8.84 4.66
C ILE A 5 5.91 -7.54 5.32
N ILE A 6 6.26 -6.54 4.52
CA ILE A 6 6.76 -5.24 4.99
C ILE A 6 5.59 -4.25 5.04
N GLY A 7 5.44 -3.55 6.17
CA GLY A 7 4.35 -2.59 6.40
C GLY A 7 3.35 -3.11 7.43
N GLU A 8 3.78 -3.21 8.68
CA GLU A 8 3.06 -3.84 9.79
C GLU A 8 1.67 -3.26 10.05
N ARG A 9 1.51 -1.94 9.98
CA ARG A 9 0.25 -1.24 10.29
C ARG A 9 -0.82 -1.34 9.20
N SER A 10 -0.50 -1.92 8.06
CA SER A 10 -1.45 -2.09 6.95
C SER A 10 -2.47 -3.20 7.25
N ALA A 11 -3.76 -2.92 7.08
CA ALA A 11 -4.81 -3.95 7.18
C ALA A 11 -4.57 -5.09 6.17
N LEU A 12 -4.07 -4.78 4.97
CA LEU A 12 -3.70 -5.79 3.99
C LEU A 12 -2.57 -6.69 4.49
N SER A 13 -1.57 -6.14 5.20
CA SER A 13 -0.49 -6.95 5.79
C SER A 13 -1.02 -7.93 6.84
N GLN A 14 -1.96 -7.50 7.66
CA GLN A 14 -2.58 -8.36 8.69
C GLN A 14 -3.40 -9.48 8.04
N ASN A 15 -4.13 -9.18 6.97
CA ASN A 15 -4.87 -10.18 6.21
C ASN A 15 -3.95 -11.20 5.53
N LEU A 16 -2.92 -10.74 4.84
CA LEU A 16 -1.90 -11.60 4.23
C LEU A 16 -1.24 -12.50 5.25
N LYS A 17 -0.95 -11.99 6.47
CA LYS A 17 -0.35 -12.78 7.55
C LYS A 17 -1.24 -13.94 7.98
N LYS A 18 -2.56 -13.73 8.02
CA LYS A 18 -3.52 -14.79 8.38
C LYS A 18 -3.61 -15.89 7.32
N LYS A 19 -3.49 -15.52 6.04
CA LYS A 19 -3.68 -16.45 4.91
C LYS A 19 -2.41 -17.14 4.43
N LEU A 20 -1.28 -16.44 4.47
CA LEU A 20 -0.04 -16.98 3.97
C LEU A 20 0.66 -17.83 5.04
N LYS A 21 0.81 -19.12 4.77
CA LYS A 21 1.67 -20.00 5.59
C LYS A 21 3.11 -19.48 5.59
N ASN A 22 3.83 -19.73 6.67
CA ASN A 22 5.25 -19.33 6.83
C ASN A 22 5.48 -17.84 6.52
N SER A 23 4.65 -16.95 7.07
CA SER A 23 4.76 -15.52 6.86
C SER A 23 5.18 -14.79 8.14
N LYS A 24 5.97 -13.70 7.98
CA LYS A 24 6.39 -12.80 9.06
C LYS A 24 6.13 -11.36 8.64
N ILE A 25 5.51 -10.59 9.53
CA ILE A 25 5.34 -9.14 9.34
C ILE A 25 6.58 -8.41 9.88
N ILE A 26 6.99 -7.40 9.13
CA ILE A 26 8.14 -6.52 9.42
C ILE A 26 7.63 -5.08 9.37
N SER A 27 7.95 -4.29 10.39
CA SER A 27 7.68 -2.84 10.36
C SER A 27 8.57 -2.13 9.34
N SER A 28 8.17 -0.95 8.87
CA SER A 28 9.01 -0.13 7.98
C SER A 28 10.37 0.21 8.61
N ASN A 29 10.37 0.51 9.91
CA ASN A 29 11.62 0.83 10.64
C ASN A 29 12.57 -0.37 10.70
N ASN A 30 12.04 -1.58 10.88
CA ASN A 30 12.84 -2.81 10.92
C ASN A 30 13.27 -3.28 9.52
N PHE A 31 12.66 -2.75 8.45
CA PHE A 31 13.03 -3.10 7.09
C PHE A 31 14.47 -2.72 6.76
N LEU A 32 14.95 -1.58 7.25
CA LEU A 32 16.34 -1.11 7.05
C LEU A 32 17.38 -2.04 7.64
N ASN A 33 17.03 -2.79 8.68
CA ASN A 33 17.92 -3.73 9.39
C ASN A 33 17.57 -5.19 9.12
N LEU A 34 16.71 -5.46 8.13
CA LEU A 34 16.24 -6.80 7.82
C LEU A 34 17.35 -7.67 7.24
N LYS A 35 17.73 -8.71 7.97
CA LYS A 35 18.65 -9.76 7.50
C LYS A 35 17.85 -10.99 7.07
N ILE A 36 17.82 -11.26 5.77
CA ILE A 36 17.20 -12.47 5.21
C ILE A 36 18.18 -13.63 5.41
N LYS A 37 17.71 -14.72 6.02
CA LYS A 37 18.52 -15.91 6.33
C LYS A 37 18.30 -17.08 5.35
N SER A 38 17.22 -17.05 4.60
CA SER A 38 16.83 -18.10 3.64
C SER A 38 16.06 -17.50 2.47
N LYS A 39 15.90 -18.27 1.38
CA LYS A 39 15.07 -17.86 0.22
C LYS A 39 13.69 -17.38 0.65
N SER A 40 13.36 -16.14 0.34
CA SER A 40 12.14 -15.46 0.81
C SER A 40 11.45 -14.66 -0.30
N ASN A 41 10.13 -14.62 -0.23
CA ASN A 41 9.33 -13.63 -0.96
C ASN A 41 9.25 -12.36 -0.12
N ILE A 42 9.36 -11.21 -0.77
CA ILE A 42 9.26 -9.89 -0.13
C ILE A 42 7.96 -9.24 -0.62
N ILE A 43 7.00 -9.07 0.27
CA ILE A 43 5.72 -8.42 -0.01
C ILE A 43 5.76 -7.04 0.65
N ILE A 44 5.75 -5.98 -0.15
CA ILE A 44 5.91 -4.61 0.33
C ILE A 44 4.59 -3.88 0.22
N ASN A 45 4.01 -3.54 1.35
CA ASN A 45 2.79 -2.75 1.45
C ASN A 45 3.12 -1.26 1.73
N SER A 46 2.09 -0.43 1.93
CA SER A 46 2.27 0.98 2.23
C SER A 46 2.89 1.18 3.62
N PHE A 47 3.85 2.08 3.73
CA PHE A 47 4.48 2.47 4.99
C PHE A 47 3.81 3.70 5.62
N TYR A 48 3.20 4.53 4.81
CA TYR A 48 2.45 5.70 5.25
C TYR A 48 0.95 5.41 5.26
N PRO A 49 0.22 5.77 6.35
CA PRO A 49 -1.22 5.52 6.43
C PRO A 49 -2.00 6.32 5.40
N SER A 50 -2.67 5.66 4.46
CA SER A 50 -3.44 6.31 3.38
C SER A 50 -4.54 7.26 3.90
N LYS A 51 -5.09 6.99 5.08
CA LYS A 51 -6.08 7.85 5.75
C LYS A 51 -5.57 9.24 6.14
N GLN A 52 -4.25 9.41 6.26
CA GLN A 52 -3.63 10.68 6.64
C GLN A 52 -3.27 11.54 5.43
N ILE A 53 -3.44 11.03 4.21
CA ILE A 53 -3.04 11.74 2.98
C ILE A 53 -3.80 13.04 2.78
N SER A 54 -5.10 13.08 3.12
CA SER A 54 -5.89 14.31 3.04
C SER A 54 -5.46 15.39 4.03
N LYS A 55 -4.76 15.00 5.10
CA LYS A 55 -4.23 15.87 6.16
C LYS A 55 -2.70 15.87 6.16
N LEU A 56 -2.09 15.70 4.98
CA LEU A 56 -0.65 15.67 4.84
C LEU A 56 -0.08 17.09 5.05
N GLU A 57 0.67 17.27 6.12
CA GLU A 57 1.35 18.53 6.48
C GLU A 57 2.87 18.39 6.33
N ASP A 58 3.42 17.25 6.73
CA ASP A 58 4.86 16.96 6.63
C ASP A 58 5.17 16.12 5.38
N TYR A 59 5.56 16.81 4.31
CA TYR A 59 5.98 16.18 3.06
C TYR A 59 7.32 15.45 3.18
N ASN A 60 8.22 15.89 4.06
CA ASN A 60 9.52 15.25 4.25
C ASN A 60 9.34 13.90 4.93
N GLU A 61 8.53 13.84 6.01
CA GLU A 61 8.20 12.57 6.64
C GLU A 61 7.51 11.63 5.67
N PHE A 62 6.53 12.12 4.90
CA PHE A 62 5.82 11.32 3.91
C PHE A 62 6.74 10.74 2.84
N LEU A 63 7.62 11.55 2.23
CA LEU A 63 8.55 11.11 1.20
C LEU A 63 9.59 10.15 1.77
N ASN A 64 10.11 10.45 2.96
CA ASN A 64 11.05 9.56 3.64
C ASN A 64 10.44 8.18 3.88
N GLN A 65 9.25 8.10 4.48
CA GLN A 65 8.58 6.82 4.72
C GLN A 65 8.17 6.12 3.43
N SER A 66 7.69 6.85 2.42
CA SER A 66 7.16 6.25 1.20
C SER A 66 8.23 5.81 0.20
N LEU A 67 9.35 6.52 0.12
CA LEU A 67 10.36 6.34 -0.93
C LEU A 67 11.75 6.01 -0.38
N SER A 68 12.27 6.81 0.57
CA SER A 68 13.64 6.64 1.06
C SER A 68 13.82 5.31 1.79
N ILE A 69 12.93 4.99 2.73
CA ILE A 69 12.95 3.70 3.45
C ILE A 69 12.79 2.52 2.48
N LEU A 70 11.94 2.66 1.45
CA LEU A 70 11.77 1.63 0.42
C LEU A 70 13.07 1.39 -0.34
N ALA A 71 13.66 2.44 -0.89
CA ALA A 71 14.87 2.35 -1.70
C ALA A 71 16.04 1.80 -0.89
N GLU A 72 16.28 2.37 0.29
CA GLU A 72 17.36 1.97 1.17
C GLU A 72 17.19 0.54 1.70
N GLY A 73 15.98 0.18 2.11
CA GLY A 73 15.67 -1.17 2.56
C GLY A 73 15.94 -2.21 1.48
N LEU A 74 15.52 -1.98 0.24
CA LEU A 74 15.82 -2.88 -0.89
C LEU A 74 17.33 -3.01 -1.13
N MET A 75 18.07 -1.90 -1.09
CA MET A 75 19.52 -1.91 -1.32
C MET A 75 20.29 -2.73 -0.29
N ARG A 76 19.83 -2.76 0.96
CA ARG A 76 20.45 -3.49 2.07
C ARG A 76 20.14 -4.99 2.08
N LEU A 77 19.12 -5.44 1.35
CA LEU A 77 18.76 -6.86 1.30
C LEU A 77 19.83 -7.70 0.60
N ASN A 78 20.02 -8.94 1.06
CA ASN A 78 20.80 -9.94 0.34
C ASN A 78 20.02 -10.43 -0.90
N LYS A 79 20.37 -9.88 -2.08
CA LYS A 79 19.68 -10.12 -3.35
C LYS A 79 19.60 -11.61 -3.72
N LYS A 80 20.63 -12.41 -3.37
CA LYS A 80 20.69 -13.84 -3.67
C LYS A 80 19.61 -14.65 -2.93
N LEU A 81 19.11 -14.12 -1.81
CA LEU A 81 18.08 -14.76 -1.00
C LEU A 81 16.67 -14.25 -1.30
N ILE A 82 16.49 -13.30 -2.22
CA ILE A 82 15.17 -12.86 -2.67
C ILE A 82 14.69 -13.80 -3.76
N ASN A 83 13.51 -14.40 -3.55
CA ASN A 83 12.86 -15.23 -4.56
C ASN A 83 11.97 -14.39 -5.49
N LYS A 84 11.14 -13.52 -4.92
CA LYS A 84 10.24 -12.63 -5.65
C LYS A 84 9.95 -11.39 -4.81
N ILE A 85 9.72 -10.25 -5.48
CA ILE A 85 9.20 -9.03 -4.85
C ILE A 85 7.78 -8.79 -5.33
N ILE A 86 6.86 -8.51 -4.40
CA ILE A 86 5.50 -8.07 -4.69
C ILE A 86 5.34 -6.70 -4.04
N TYR A 87 5.05 -5.68 -4.84
CA TYR A 87 4.81 -4.33 -4.35
C TYR A 87 3.34 -3.95 -4.51
N THR A 88 2.71 -3.58 -3.40
CA THR A 88 1.33 -3.09 -3.40
C THR A 88 1.31 -1.61 -3.73
N SER A 89 0.92 -1.32 -4.95
CA SER A 89 0.70 0.01 -5.47
C SER A 89 -0.78 0.41 -5.34
N SER A 90 -1.22 1.42 -6.05
CA SER A 90 -2.56 1.98 -5.97
C SER A 90 -3.13 2.35 -7.33
N SER A 91 -4.42 2.13 -7.51
CA SER A 91 -5.17 2.61 -8.67
C SER A 91 -5.20 4.15 -8.81
N SER A 92 -4.85 4.88 -7.73
CA SER A 92 -4.75 6.35 -7.76
C SER A 92 -3.78 6.88 -8.83
N ILE A 93 -2.82 6.06 -9.26
CA ILE A 93 -1.87 6.40 -10.33
C ILE A 93 -2.58 6.71 -11.64
N TYR A 94 -3.66 6.01 -11.95
CA TYR A 94 -4.45 6.25 -13.17
C TYR A 94 -5.13 7.64 -13.18
N GLY A 95 -5.32 8.25 -12.01
CA GLY A 95 -5.87 9.58 -11.85
C GLY A 95 -4.87 10.74 -11.93
N LEU A 96 -3.57 10.50 -12.17
CA LEU A 96 -2.55 11.55 -12.18
C LEU A 96 -2.80 12.65 -13.22
N ASN A 97 -3.38 12.30 -14.35
CA ASN A 97 -3.65 13.22 -15.46
C ASN A 97 -5.07 13.82 -15.42
N THR A 98 -5.89 13.49 -14.42
CA THR A 98 -7.24 14.03 -14.30
C THR A 98 -7.21 15.35 -13.53
N GLN A 99 -8.07 16.30 -13.94
CA GLN A 99 -8.29 17.57 -13.23
C GLN A 99 -9.54 17.45 -12.36
N PHE A 100 -9.37 17.36 -11.04
CA PHE A 100 -10.48 17.42 -10.09
C PHE A 100 -10.40 18.67 -9.24
N LYS A 101 -11.55 19.31 -9.00
CA LYS A 101 -11.67 20.55 -8.19
C LYS A 101 -12.01 20.21 -6.72
N HIS A 102 -11.14 19.48 -6.01
CA HIS A 102 -11.32 19.20 -4.58
C HIS A 102 -10.17 19.78 -3.75
N ALA A 103 -10.45 20.19 -2.52
CA ALA A 103 -9.47 20.81 -1.64
C ALA A 103 -8.26 19.92 -1.31
N ASP A 104 -8.42 18.59 -1.27
CA ASP A 104 -7.36 17.62 -1.00
C ASP A 104 -6.67 17.06 -2.27
N TYR A 105 -6.93 17.67 -3.42
CA TYR A 105 -6.45 17.19 -4.71
C TYR A 105 -4.92 17.18 -4.82
N GLY A 106 -4.26 18.20 -4.28
CA GLY A 106 -2.79 18.29 -4.27
C GLY A 106 -2.15 17.09 -3.55
N ASN A 107 -2.62 16.80 -2.35
CA ASN A 107 -2.10 15.69 -1.55
C ASN A 107 -2.37 14.32 -2.19
N ARG A 108 -3.51 14.15 -2.86
CA ARG A 108 -3.82 12.92 -3.60
C ARG A 108 -2.91 12.74 -4.82
N LYS A 109 -2.57 13.82 -5.53
CA LYS A 109 -1.59 13.79 -6.62
C LYS A 109 -0.18 13.42 -6.12
N ILE A 110 0.26 14.02 -5.02
CA ILE A 110 1.56 13.70 -4.41
C ILE A 110 1.61 12.22 -4.02
N TYR A 111 0.55 11.71 -3.41
CA TYR A 111 0.45 10.28 -3.10
C TYR A 111 0.53 9.40 -4.35
N ALA A 112 -0.23 9.70 -5.39
CA ALA A 112 -0.23 8.94 -6.63
C ALA A 112 1.16 8.98 -7.31
N ALA A 113 1.79 10.15 -7.36
CA ALA A 113 3.14 10.33 -7.90
C ALA A 113 4.19 9.56 -7.07
N SER A 114 4.09 9.58 -5.74
CA SER A 114 4.98 8.79 -4.88
C SER A 114 4.82 7.28 -5.10
N LYS A 115 3.58 6.81 -5.32
CA LYS A 115 3.33 5.40 -5.66
C LYS A 115 3.95 5.01 -7.00
N LEU A 116 3.82 5.87 -8.03
CA LEU A 116 4.44 5.64 -9.33
C LEU A 116 5.97 5.61 -9.23
N LEU A 117 6.56 6.53 -8.46
CA LEU A 117 8.00 6.54 -8.24
C LEU A 117 8.47 5.29 -7.48
N ALA A 118 7.70 4.83 -6.49
CA ALA A 118 7.98 3.60 -5.78
C ALA A 118 7.90 2.36 -6.70
N GLU A 119 6.93 2.31 -7.64
CA GLU A 119 6.90 1.27 -8.68
C GLU A 119 8.20 1.26 -9.48
N ASN A 120 8.68 2.42 -9.92
CA ASN A 120 9.93 2.55 -10.68
C ASN A 120 11.14 2.09 -9.86
N ILE A 121 11.21 2.44 -8.58
CA ILE A 121 12.28 1.98 -7.67
C ILE A 121 12.29 0.44 -7.60
N VAL A 122 11.14 -0.19 -7.36
CA VAL A 122 11.03 -1.66 -7.27
C VAL A 122 11.36 -2.31 -8.60
N THR A 123 10.83 -1.79 -9.70
CA THR A 123 11.08 -2.31 -11.06
C THR A 123 12.56 -2.26 -11.41
N ASN A 124 13.20 -1.09 -11.25
CA ASN A 124 14.61 -0.91 -11.58
C ASN A 124 15.52 -1.79 -10.69
N PHE A 125 15.23 -1.83 -9.39
CA PHE A 125 15.97 -2.71 -8.47
C PHE A 125 15.85 -4.18 -8.88
N SER A 126 14.64 -4.62 -9.17
CA SER A 126 14.35 -6.02 -9.51
C SER A 126 14.96 -6.42 -10.85
N THR A 127 14.81 -5.59 -11.89
CA THR A 127 15.38 -5.81 -13.22
C THR A 127 16.90 -5.87 -13.17
N LYS A 128 17.55 -4.88 -12.52
CA LYS A 128 19.01 -4.84 -12.37
C LYS A 128 19.58 -6.09 -11.67
N ASN A 129 18.84 -6.64 -10.71
CA ASN A 129 19.29 -7.80 -9.93
C ASN A 129 18.70 -9.13 -10.44
N LYS A 130 17.97 -9.14 -11.56
CA LYS A 130 17.30 -10.31 -12.15
C LYS A 130 16.38 -11.02 -11.15
N ILE A 131 15.64 -10.24 -10.36
CA ILE A 131 14.70 -10.74 -9.36
C ILE A 131 13.28 -10.66 -9.96
N PRO A 132 12.50 -11.75 -9.97
CA PRO A 132 11.10 -11.71 -10.37
C PRO A 132 10.30 -10.73 -9.50
N TYR A 133 9.43 -9.94 -10.11
CA TYR A 133 8.60 -8.99 -9.37
C TYR A 133 7.17 -8.90 -9.90
N THR A 134 6.28 -8.38 -9.08
CA THR A 134 4.91 -8.04 -9.42
C THR A 134 4.56 -6.69 -8.81
N ILE A 135 4.01 -5.78 -9.62
CA ILE A 135 3.39 -4.54 -9.17
C ILE A 135 1.88 -4.75 -9.13
N ALA A 136 1.29 -4.71 -7.95
CA ALA A 136 -0.15 -4.86 -7.74
C ALA A 136 -0.79 -3.49 -7.50
N ARG A 137 -1.41 -2.89 -8.52
CA ARG A 137 -2.19 -1.65 -8.41
C ARG A 137 -3.57 -1.98 -7.85
N VAL A 138 -3.69 -1.90 -6.54
CA VAL A 138 -4.91 -2.28 -5.83
C VAL A 138 -5.93 -1.13 -5.88
N PHE A 139 -7.19 -1.49 -6.13
CA PHE A 139 -8.34 -0.58 -6.10
C PHE A 139 -8.85 -0.40 -4.66
N ASN A 140 -10.07 0.12 -4.49
CA ASN A 140 -10.59 0.43 -3.16
C ASN A 140 -10.82 -0.85 -2.36
N LEU A 141 -9.96 -1.09 -1.40
CA LEU A 141 -10.05 -2.24 -0.50
C LEU A 141 -11.20 -2.07 0.49
N TYR A 142 -11.92 -3.15 0.76
CA TYR A 142 -12.96 -3.19 1.78
C TYR A 142 -13.02 -4.56 2.48
N GLY A 143 -13.72 -4.59 3.60
CA GLY A 143 -14.03 -5.82 4.35
C GLY A 143 -13.21 -6.03 5.62
N GLU A 144 -13.52 -7.09 6.33
CA GLU A 144 -12.96 -7.46 7.63
C GLU A 144 -12.92 -6.29 8.63
N ASN A 145 -11.75 -5.95 9.16
CA ASN A 145 -11.55 -4.88 10.14
C ASN A 145 -11.29 -3.50 9.50
N ASP A 146 -11.71 -3.29 8.26
CA ASP A 146 -11.61 -1.99 7.63
C ASP A 146 -12.59 -0.99 8.27
N LYS A 147 -12.07 0.18 8.65
CA LYS A 147 -12.85 1.30 9.21
C LYS A 147 -12.82 2.55 8.32
N PHE A 148 -12.24 2.46 7.14
CA PHE A 148 -11.88 3.63 6.35
C PHE A 148 -12.54 3.67 4.97
N SER A 149 -12.86 2.51 4.39
CA SER A 149 -13.55 2.46 3.10
C SER A 149 -14.95 3.05 3.20
N ILE A 150 -15.46 3.52 2.09
CA ILE A 150 -16.85 3.97 2.01
C ILE A 150 -17.82 2.83 2.35
N VAL A 151 -17.47 1.61 1.99
CA VAL A 151 -18.28 0.40 2.29
C VAL A 151 -18.40 0.21 3.80
N SER A 152 -17.28 0.27 4.54
CA SER A 152 -17.31 0.13 6.00
C SER A 152 -18.06 1.26 6.66
N LYS A 153 -17.88 2.50 6.20
CA LYS A 153 -18.61 3.67 6.71
C LYS A 153 -20.13 3.56 6.49
N LEU A 154 -20.55 3.08 5.32
CA LEU A 154 -21.98 2.86 5.02
C LEU A 154 -22.57 1.78 5.92
N ILE A 155 -21.83 0.68 6.15
CA ILE A 155 -22.25 -0.39 7.05
C ILE A 155 -22.39 0.15 8.48
N ASP A 156 -21.42 0.91 8.96
CA ASP A 156 -21.43 1.47 10.31
C ASP A 156 -22.55 2.50 10.48
N SER A 157 -22.75 3.39 9.51
CA SER A 157 -23.86 4.35 9.49
C SER A 157 -25.22 3.65 9.57
N ASN A 158 -25.41 2.60 8.77
CA ASN A 158 -26.65 1.82 8.77
C ASN A 158 -26.89 1.13 10.12
N LYS A 159 -25.84 0.57 10.74
CA LYS A 159 -25.94 -0.07 12.07
C LYS A 159 -26.31 0.92 13.18
N ASN A 160 -25.71 2.11 13.13
CA ASN A 160 -25.90 3.15 14.12
C ASN A 160 -27.16 4.01 13.85
N LYS A 161 -27.84 3.80 12.72
CA LYS A 161 -28.94 4.66 12.22
C LYS A 161 -28.53 6.12 12.04
N ASP A 162 -27.25 6.34 11.67
CA ASP A 162 -26.70 7.67 11.40
C ASP A 162 -26.91 8.06 9.94
N PHE A 163 -26.91 9.37 9.67
CA PHE A 163 -26.90 9.89 8.30
C PHE A 163 -25.53 9.76 7.67
N PHE A 164 -25.49 9.33 6.42
CA PHE A 164 -24.29 9.28 5.62
C PHE A 164 -24.41 10.21 4.41
N ILE A 165 -23.55 11.24 4.35
CA ILE A 165 -23.56 12.21 3.25
C ILE A 165 -22.65 11.70 2.14
N LEU A 166 -23.23 11.48 0.95
CA LEU A 166 -22.51 11.16 -0.26
C LEU A 166 -22.09 12.43 -1.00
N ASN A 167 -20.80 12.56 -1.28
CA ASN A 167 -20.29 13.63 -2.13
C ASN A 167 -20.87 13.49 -3.56
N ASN A 168 -21.17 14.62 -4.23
CA ASN A 168 -21.72 14.66 -5.58
C ASN A 168 -22.92 13.72 -5.78
N ASN A 169 -23.85 13.68 -4.82
CA ASN A 169 -25.05 12.84 -4.85
C ASN A 169 -24.76 11.35 -5.14
N GLY A 170 -23.58 10.86 -4.76
CA GLY A 170 -23.20 9.46 -4.97
C GLY A 170 -22.87 9.07 -6.41
N SER A 171 -22.69 10.04 -7.32
CA SER A 171 -22.45 9.80 -8.75
C SER A 171 -21.07 9.18 -9.07
N ALA A 172 -20.18 9.08 -8.08
CA ALA A 172 -18.84 8.54 -8.31
C ALA A 172 -18.84 7.01 -8.49
N ILE A 173 -18.45 6.55 -9.66
CA ILE A 173 -18.23 5.11 -9.94
C ILE A 173 -16.85 4.70 -9.44
N ARG A 174 -16.79 3.58 -8.73
CA ARG A 174 -15.54 3.03 -8.17
C ARG A 174 -15.53 1.51 -8.25
N ASP A 175 -14.37 0.95 -8.55
CA ASP A 175 -14.13 -0.47 -8.39
C ASP A 175 -13.74 -0.78 -6.95
N PHE A 176 -14.31 -1.83 -6.40
CA PHE A 176 -14.03 -2.30 -5.06
C PHE A 176 -13.50 -3.73 -5.11
N ILE A 177 -12.55 -4.03 -4.25
CA ILE A 177 -12.01 -5.38 -4.08
C ILE A 177 -11.89 -5.70 -2.60
N SER A 178 -12.31 -6.89 -2.21
CA SER A 178 -12.21 -7.29 -0.80
C SER A 178 -10.78 -7.68 -0.42
N PHE A 179 -10.43 -7.52 0.86
CA PHE A 179 -9.17 -8.04 1.38
C PHE A 179 -9.01 -9.53 1.08
N ASN A 180 -10.10 -10.27 1.11
CA ASN A 180 -10.10 -11.70 0.83
C ASN A 180 -9.71 -12.07 -0.61
N GLN A 181 -10.04 -11.22 -1.58
CA GLN A 181 -9.70 -11.44 -2.98
C GLN A 181 -8.24 -11.06 -3.30
N VAL A 182 -7.68 -10.10 -2.57
CA VAL A 182 -6.30 -9.61 -2.79
C VAL A 182 -5.25 -10.47 -2.05
N SER A 183 -5.66 -11.17 -0.99
CA SER A 183 -4.71 -11.87 -0.08
C SER A 183 -4.42 -13.31 -0.48
#